data_073ef21802f3b67f7354f9c594316416
#
_entry.id   073ef21802f3b67f7354f9c594316416
#
_cell.length_a   1.000
_cell.length_b   1.000
_cell.length_c   1.000
_cell.angle_alpha   90.00
_cell.angle_beta   90.00
_cell.angle_gamma   90.00
#
_symmetry.space_group_name_H-M   'P 1'
#
loop_
_entity.id
_entity.type
_entity.pdbx_description
1 polymer ?
#
loop_
_entity_poly.entity_id
_entity_poly.type
_entity_poly.pdbx_seq_one_letter_code
_entity_poly.pdbx_strand_id
1 'polypeptide(L)'
;MNNMPKLKIGVVAVSRDCFPESLSVNRRAALMKAYTEKYGDTEIYECPICIVESEIHMVQALEDIKKAGCNALVVYLGNFGPEIAETLLAKHFEGPKMFIAAAEETGDNLIQGRGDAYCGMLNASYNLKLRNVKAYIPEYPVGTAEECADMIYEFRPIAKAIIGLNSLKIISFGPRPLNFLACNAPIQQLYNLGVEIEENSELDLFEAFHKHAGDERIPAIVKEMEEELGTGNKKPEILAKLAQYELTLKDWVEEHRGYREYVAIAGKCWPAFQTQFGFVPCYVNSRLTAQRIPVSCEVDIYGALSEFIGTVVSEDTVTLLDINNNVPADLYKEDIEGKFNYTQKDTYMGFHCGNTAASKLSFCEMKYQLIMARALPEEVTQGTLEGDIMPGDITFFRLQSTSDNKLRAYIAQGEVLPVATRSFGAIGIFAIPEMGRFYRHVLIEKNFPHHGAVAFGNFGKALFEVFKYIGVPVDEIGYNQPKEVRYPTENPWR
;
A
#
# COMPACT_ATOMS: atom_id res chain seq x y z
N MET A 1 1.14 18.82 -2.92
CA MET A 1 0.19 17.72 -3.23
C MET A 1 -0.06 16.85 -1.99
N ASN A 2 -1.31 16.44 -1.72
CA ASN A 2 -1.59 15.44 -0.69
C ASN A 2 -1.92 14.10 -1.37
N ASN A 3 -1.00 13.16 -1.31
CA ASN A 3 -1.08 11.87 -2.02
C ASN A 3 -1.78 10.77 -1.20
N MET A 4 -2.58 11.15 -0.21
CA MET A 4 -3.31 10.24 0.66
C MET A 4 -4.83 10.31 0.42
N PRO A 5 -5.48 9.17 0.09
CA PRO A 5 -6.91 9.13 -0.14
C PRO A 5 -7.70 9.55 1.10
N LYS A 6 -8.64 10.47 0.90
CA LYS A 6 -9.62 10.82 1.92
C LYS A 6 -10.69 9.74 1.96
N LEU A 7 -11.13 9.39 3.15
CA LEU A 7 -12.14 8.36 3.38
C LEU A 7 -13.35 8.95 4.08
N LYS A 8 -14.54 8.57 3.62
CA LYS A 8 -15.80 8.75 4.32
C LYS A 8 -16.68 7.53 4.12
N ILE A 9 -16.88 6.77 5.18
CA ILE A 9 -17.62 5.52 5.19
C ILE A 9 -19.09 5.80 5.51
N GLY A 10 -20.00 5.45 4.60
CA GLY A 10 -21.43 5.43 4.88
C GLY A 10 -21.85 4.10 5.49
N VAL A 11 -22.39 4.11 6.69
CA VAL A 11 -22.97 2.92 7.34
C VAL A 11 -24.47 2.89 7.07
N VAL A 12 -24.92 1.84 6.38
CA VAL A 12 -26.34 1.61 6.05
C VAL A 12 -26.79 0.32 6.69
N ALA A 13 -27.71 0.41 7.65
CA ALA A 13 -28.30 -0.76 8.26
C ALA A 13 -29.47 -1.30 7.43
N VAL A 14 -29.65 -2.63 7.45
CA VAL A 14 -30.71 -3.31 6.75
C VAL A 14 -31.56 -4.16 7.69
N SER A 15 -32.81 -4.37 7.31
CA SER A 15 -33.77 -5.20 8.06
C SER A 15 -34.68 -5.95 7.09
N ARG A 16 -35.04 -7.17 7.41
CA ARG A 16 -36.06 -7.91 6.67
C ARG A 16 -37.40 -7.72 7.35
N ASP A 17 -38.45 -7.49 6.58
CA ASP A 17 -39.83 -7.15 7.00
C ASP A 17 -40.46 -8.09 8.02
N CYS A 18 -40.05 -9.36 8.02
CA CYS A 18 -40.57 -10.37 8.97
C CYS A 18 -39.79 -10.46 10.31
N PHE A 19 -38.73 -9.63 10.47
CA PHE A 19 -37.98 -9.49 11.71
C PHE A 19 -38.26 -8.15 12.39
N PRO A 20 -38.04 -8.01 13.71
CA PRO A 20 -38.22 -6.73 14.38
C PRO A 20 -37.29 -5.65 13.82
N GLU A 21 -37.83 -4.63 13.19
CA GLU A 21 -37.04 -3.46 12.68
C GLU A 21 -36.29 -2.80 13.84
N SER A 22 -36.90 -2.69 15.02
CA SER A 22 -36.30 -2.09 16.21
C SER A 22 -34.97 -2.75 16.60
N LEU A 23 -34.79 -4.02 16.27
CA LEU A 23 -33.53 -4.72 16.51
C LEU A 23 -32.38 -4.12 15.68
N SER A 24 -32.63 -3.93 14.39
CA SER A 24 -31.61 -3.29 13.49
C SER A 24 -31.34 -1.83 13.84
N VAL A 25 -32.39 -1.08 14.25
CA VAL A 25 -32.23 0.32 14.70
C VAL A 25 -31.33 0.40 15.93
N ASN A 26 -31.62 -0.43 16.95
CA ASN A 26 -30.87 -0.42 18.20
C ASN A 26 -29.42 -0.90 18.01
N ARG A 27 -29.23 -1.97 17.24
CA ARG A 27 -27.89 -2.52 16.94
C ARG A 27 -27.06 -1.54 16.13
N ARG A 28 -27.65 -0.83 15.16
CA ARG A 28 -26.94 0.23 14.43
C ARG A 28 -26.52 1.37 15.37
N ALA A 29 -27.42 1.83 16.23
CA ALA A 29 -27.09 2.89 17.19
C ALA A 29 -25.96 2.47 18.14
N ALA A 30 -25.97 1.22 18.61
CA ALA A 30 -24.89 0.67 19.44
C ALA A 30 -23.56 0.61 18.67
N LEU A 31 -23.56 0.14 17.41
CA LEU A 31 -22.39 0.12 16.54
C LEU A 31 -21.80 1.51 16.33
N MET A 32 -22.64 2.49 15.98
CA MET A 32 -22.18 3.86 15.74
C MET A 32 -21.57 4.47 16.99
N LYS A 33 -22.18 4.22 18.15
CA LYS A 33 -21.65 4.64 19.44
C LYS A 33 -20.29 3.99 19.72
N ALA A 34 -20.19 2.67 19.62
CA ALA A 34 -18.94 1.93 19.86
C ALA A 34 -17.80 2.41 18.94
N TYR A 35 -18.10 2.62 17.65
CA TYR A 35 -17.12 3.13 16.71
C TYR A 35 -16.65 4.55 17.08
N THR A 36 -17.59 5.46 17.32
CA THR A 36 -17.28 6.86 17.61
C THR A 36 -16.49 7.03 18.92
N GLU A 37 -16.84 6.27 19.95
CA GLU A 37 -16.13 6.29 21.23
C GLU A 37 -14.69 5.77 21.11
N LYS A 38 -14.43 4.79 20.25
CA LYS A 38 -13.10 4.18 20.10
C LYS A 38 -12.23 4.85 19.05
N TYR A 39 -12.81 5.29 17.92
CA TYR A 39 -12.07 5.72 16.72
C TYR A 39 -12.40 7.14 16.25
N GLY A 40 -13.36 7.82 16.90
CA GLY A 40 -13.84 9.13 16.47
C GLY A 40 -14.89 9.05 15.35
N ASP A 41 -15.35 10.23 14.91
CA ASP A 41 -16.46 10.38 13.97
C ASP A 41 -16.09 10.97 12.60
N THR A 42 -14.81 11.29 12.39
CA THR A 42 -14.35 12.06 11.22
C THR A 42 -14.49 11.32 9.89
N GLU A 43 -14.34 10.01 9.87
CA GLU A 43 -14.37 9.19 8.67
C GLU A 43 -15.64 8.34 8.53
N ILE A 44 -16.59 8.44 9.47
CA ILE A 44 -17.82 7.63 9.47
C ILE A 44 -19.06 8.48 9.36
N TYR A 45 -20.06 8.00 8.67
CA TYR A 45 -21.36 8.64 8.49
C TYR A 45 -22.48 7.63 8.67
N GLU A 46 -23.39 7.91 9.58
CA GLU A 46 -24.61 7.11 9.77
C GLU A 46 -25.68 7.55 8.79
N CYS A 47 -26.13 6.64 7.91
CA CYS A 47 -27.26 6.92 7.03
C CYS A 47 -28.55 7.09 7.85
N PRO A 48 -29.25 8.23 7.78
CA PRO A 48 -30.46 8.48 8.54
C PRO A 48 -31.68 7.73 8.02
N ILE A 49 -31.62 7.24 6.77
CA ILE A 49 -32.59 6.25 6.29
C ILE A 49 -32.41 5.04 7.19
N CYS A 50 -33.31 4.96 8.15
CA CYS A 50 -33.07 4.16 9.35
C CYS A 50 -32.72 2.73 9.04
N ILE A 51 -33.57 2.11 8.22
CA ILE A 51 -33.37 0.71 7.89
C ILE A 51 -33.79 0.48 6.45
N VAL A 52 -32.92 -0.12 5.67
CA VAL A 52 -33.25 -0.53 4.32
C VAL A 52 -33.96 -1.87 4.34
N GLU A 53 -35.26 -1.86 4.01
CA GLU A 53 -36.11 -3.06 3.91
C GLU A 53 -36.62 -3.33 2.48
N SER A 54 -36.46 -2.34 1.58
CA SER A 54 -36.98 -2.42 0.23
C SER A 54 -36.07 -1.69 -0.74
N GLU A 55 -36.31 -1.87 -2.05
CA GLU A 55 -35.60 -1.13 -3.08
C GLU A 55 -35.88 0.37 -3.03
N ILE A 56 -37.06 0.80 -2.53
CA ILE A 56 -37.38 2.21 -2.33
C ILE A 56 -36.46 2.81 -1.25
N HIS A 57 -36.33 2.14 -0.12
CA HIS A 57 -35.41 2.53 0.96
C HIS A 57 -33.96 2.51 0.47
N MET A 58 -33.60 1.52 -0.35
CA MET A 58 -32.26 1.43 -0.95
C MET A 58 -31.92 2.65 -1.80
N VAL A 59 -32.84 3.11 -2.67
CA VAL A 59 -32.64 4.32 -3.47
C VAL A 59 -32.45 5.56 -2.58
N GLN A 60 -33.30 5.72 -1.56
CA GLN A 60 -33.16 6.82 -0.61
C GLN A 60 -31.82 6.79 0.13
N ALA A 61 -31.35 5.60 0.56
CA ALA A 61 -30.07 5.45 1.21
C ALA A 61 -28.91 5.79 0.28
N LEU A 62 -28.95 5.36 -0.99
CA LEU A 62 -27.94 5.73 -1.99
C LEU A 62 -27.85 7.24 -2.21
N GLU A 63 -28.99 7.91 -2.33
CA GLU A 63 -29.05 9.37 -2.51
C GLU A 63 -28.48 10.10 -1.28
N ASP A 64 -28.80 9.63 -0.09
CA ASP A 64 -28.33 10.22 1.17
C ASP A 64 -26.83 10.10 1.34
N ILE A 65 -26.27 8.87 1.23
CA ILE A 65 -24.82 8.66 1.38
C ILE A 65 -24.00 9.36 0.26
N LYS A 66 -24.56 9.46 -0.95
CA LYS A 66 -23.97 10.24 -2.04
C LYS A 66 -23.96 11.73 -1.70
N LYS A 67 -25.07 12.28 -1.22
CA LYS A 67 -25.17 13.69 -0.78
C LYS A 67 -24.24 13.99 0.39
N ALA A 68 -24.04 13.02 1.28
CA ALA A 68 -23.08 13.13 2.38
C ALA A 68 -21.61 13.06 1.92
N GLY A 69 -21.33 12.72 0.66
CA GLY A 69 -19.99 12.59 0.11
C GLY A 69 -19.27 11.31 0.56
N CYS A 70 -20.02 10.25 0.89
CA CYS A 70 -19.43 8.97 1.25
C CYS A 70 -18.80 8.30 0.00
N ASN A 71 -17.59 7.81 0.15
CA ASN A 71 -16.82 7.12 -0.90
C ASN A 71 -16.47 5.66 -0.56
N ALA A 72 -16.94 5.18 0.60
CA ALA A 72 -16.94 3.78 0.99
C ALA A 72 -18.27 3.42 1.66
N LEU A 73 -18.70 2.16 1.57
CA LEU A 73 -19.97 1.68 2.07
C LEU A 73 -19.79 0.51 3.04
N VAL A 74 -20.45 0.56 4.18
CA VAL A 74 -20.68 -0.59 5.07
C VAL A 74 -22.17 -0.90 5.05
N VAL A 75 -22.51 -2.13 4.62
CA VAL A 75 -23.84 -2.71 4.77
C VAL A 75 -23.86 -3.52 6.05
N TYR A 76 -24.68 -3.09 6.99
CA TYR A 76 -24.79 -3.70 8.32
C TYR A 76 -26.10 -4.46 8.46
N LEU A 77 -26.01 -5.77 8.54
CA LEU A 77 -27.16 -6.64 8.80
C LEU A 77 -27.50 -6.62 10.29
N GLY A 78 -28.41 -5.74 10.66
CA GLY A 78 -28.93 -5.67 12.03
C GLY A 78 -29.84 -6.83 12.41
N ASN A 79 -30.44 -7.45 11.39
CA ASN A 79 -31.10 -8.75 11.43
C ASN A 79 -30.87 -9.49 10.11
N PHE A 80 -31.67 -10.45 9.71
CA PHE A 80 -31.48 -11.29 8.52
C PHE A 80 -31.15 -10.49 7.21
N GLY A 81 -31.76 -9.32 7.04
CA GLY A 81 -31.60 -8.47 5.87
C GLY A 81 -32.44 -8.85 4.65
N PRO A 82 -32.76 -7.88 3.80
CA PRO A 82 -33.50 -8.05 2.54
C PRO A 82 -32.55 -8.30 1.38
N GLU A 83 -32.29 -9.54 1.04
CA GLU A 83 -31.29 -10.01 0.05
C GLU A 83 -31.22 -9.18 -1.25
N ILE A 84 -32.38 -8.72 -1.76
CA ILE A 84 -32.44 -7.91 -2.99
C ILE A 84 -31.94 -6.49 -2.71
N ALA A 85 -32.54 -5.78 -1.77
CA ALA A 85 -32.27 -4.37 -1.54
C ALA A 85 -30.81 -4.14 -1.06
N GLU A 86 -30.31 -4.95 -0.12
CA GLU A 86 -28.95 -4.81 0.40
C GLU A 86 -27.87 -5.06 -0.66
N THR A 87 -28.08 -6.04 -1.54
CA THR A 87 -27.10 -6.36 -2.59
C THR A 87 -27.21 -5.43 -3.81
N LEU A 88 -28.39 -4.88 -4.10
CA LEU A 88 -28.56 -3.81 -5.08
C LEU A 88 -27.97 -2.50 -4.57
N LEU A 89 -28.12 -2.18 -3.27
CA LEU A 89 -27.42 -1.05 -2.64
C LEU A 89 -25.90 -1.12 -2.93
N ALA A 90 -25.31 -2.27 -2.66
CA ALA A 90 -23.90 -2.51 -2.92
C ALA A 90 -23.57 -2.45 -4.42
N LYS A 91 -24.42 -2.96 -5.29
CA LYS A 91 -24.22 -2.95 -6.75
C LYS A 91 -24.20 -1.55 -7.34
N HIS A 92 -25.06 -0.67 -6.86
CA HIS A 92 -25.21 0.70 -7.38
C HIS A 92 -24.36 1.75 -6.66
N PHE A 93 -23.73 1.38 -5.54
CA PHE A 93 -22.76 2.25 -4.88
C PHE A 93 -21.42 2.21 -5.61
N GLU A 94 -20.87 3.37 -5.94
CA GLU A 94 -19.53 3.51 -6.51
C GLU A 94 -18.50 3.62 -5.37
N GLY A 95 -17.53 2.70 -5.33
CA GLY A 95 -16.50 2.65 -4.31
C GLY A 95 -16.38 1.31 -3.59
N PRO A 96 -15.41 1.16 -2.67
CA PRO A 96 -15.25 -0.05 -1.87
C PRO A 96 -16.43 -0.28 -0.94
N LYS A 97 -16.74 -1.55 -0.73
CA LYS A 97 -17.91 -2.02 0.02
C LYS A 97 -17.52 -3.09 1.02
N MET A 98 -18.17 -3.07 2.16
CA MET A 98 -18.03 -4.06 3.22
C MET A 98 -19.39 -4.58 3.67
N PHE A 99 -19.47 -5.86 4.02
CA PHE A 99 -20.65 -6.46 4.66
C PHE A 99 -20.28 -7.03 6.01
N ILE A 100 -21.05 -6.69 7.04
CA ILE A 100 -20.95 -7.22 8.40
C ILE A 100 -22.35 -7.40 9.00
N ALA A 101 -22.45 -8.21 10.03
CA ALA A 101 -23.72 -8.58 10.63
C ALA A 101 -23.64 -8.55 12.17
N ALA A 102 -24.78 -8.29 12.80
CA ALA A 102 -24.91 -8.28 14.25
C ALA A 102 -24.95 -9.70 14.83
N ALA A 103 -24.18 -9.95 15.89
CA ALA A 103 -24.32 -11.15 16.69
C ALA A 103 -25.59 -11.12 17.55
N GLU A 104 -26.06 -12.29 17.91
CA GLU A 104 -27.03 -12.44 19.04
C GLU A 104 -26.23 -12.37 20.35
N GLU A 105 -26.48 -11.33 21.15
CA GLU A 105 -25.68 -11.04 22.34
C GLU A 105 -26.14 -11.78 23.59
N THR A 106 -27.45 -12.21 23.64
CA THR A 106 -28.03 -12.91 24.78
C THR A 106 -28.97 -14.02 24.35
N GLY A 107 -28.95 -15.12 25.09
CA GLY A 107 -29.92 -16.20 24.93
C GLY A 107 -31.31 -15.92 25.53
N ASP A 108 -31.44 -14.85 26.33
CA ASP A 108 -32.63 -14.62 27.13
C ASP A 108 -33.88 -14.21 26.33
N ASN A 109 -33.68 -13.68 25.12
CA ASN A 109 -34.75 -13.13 24.27
C ASN A 109 -34.80 -13.73 22.86
N LEU A 110 -34.25 -14.91 22.63
CA LEU A 110 -34.20 -15.53 21.31
C LEU A 110 -35.57 -15.88 20.71
N ILE A 111 -36.62 -16.02 21.53
CA ILE A 111 -37.97 -16.33 21.05
C ILE A 111 -38.60 -15.09 20.38
N GLN A 112 -38.43 -13.91 20.93
CA GLN A 112 -39.10 -12.68 20.48
C GLN A 112 -38.16 -11.69 19.78
N GLY A 113 -36.87 -11.69 20.13
CA GLY A 113 -35.89 -10.73 19.69
C GLY A 113 -34.76 -11.30 18.83
N ARG A 114 -34.91 -12.52 18.29
CA ARG A 114 -33.92 -13.13 17.40
C ARG A 114 -33.85 -12.42 16.05
N GLY A 115 -32.66 -12.11 15.58
CA GLY A 115 -32.44 -11.37 14.32
C GLY A 115 -32.00 -12.23 13.15
N ASP A 116 -31.36 -13.38 13.39
CA ASP A 116 -30.86 -14.33 12.38
C ASP A 116 -29.85 -13.69 11.38
N ALA A 117 -29.12 -12.66 11.79
CA ALA A 117 -28.15 -11.96 10.92
C ALA A 117 -27.00 -12.87 10.49
N TYR A 118 -26.63 -13.86 11.29
CA TYR A 118 -25.67 -14.91 10.94
C TYR A 118 -26.08 -15.68 9.68
N CYS A 119 -27.32 -16.09 9.62
CA CYS A 119 -27.92 -16.75 8.45
C CYS A 119 -28.05 -15.78 7.27
N GLY A 120 -28.49 -14.54 7.55
CA GLY A 120 -28.61 -13.47 6.57
C GLY A 120 -27.28 -13.18 5.87
N MET A 121 -26.15 -13.18 6.60
CA MET A 121 -24.84 -12.94 6.04
C MET A 121 -24.42 -13.98 4.97
N LEU A 122 -24.79 -15.27 5.17
CA LEU A 122 -24.58 -16.31 4.16
C LEU A 122 -25.36 -16.00 2.88
N ASN A 123 -26.62 -15.60 3.02
CA ASN A 123 -27.45 -15.25 1.86
C ASN A 123 -26.98 -13.96 1.18
N ALA A 124 -26.57 -12.95 1.94
CA ALA A 124 -25.96 -11.73 1.39
C ALA A 124 -24.74 -12.06 0.54
N SER A 125 -23.81 -12.89 1.05
CA SER A 125 -22.60 -13.29 0.31
C SER A 125 -22.92 -14.06 -0.97
N TYR A 126 -23.91 -14.96 -0.94
CA TYR A 126 -24.40 -15.67 -2.13
C TYR A 126 -24.96 -14.68 -3.17
N ASN A 127 -25.79 -13.74 -2.74
CA ASN A 127 -26.42 -12.76 -3.62
C ASN A 127 -25.43 -11.73 -4.19
N LEU A 128 -24.39 -11.35 -3.45
CA LEU A 128 -23.29 -10.54 -3.98
C LEU A 128 -22.60 -11.25 -5.15
N LYS A 129 -22.30 -12.55 -4.98
CA LYS A 129 -21.70 -13.37 -6.05
C LYS A 129 -22.63 -13.51 -7.25
N LEU A 130 -23.92 -13.75 -7.02
CA LEU A 130 -24.94 -13.85 -8.08
C LEU A 130 -24.99 -12.58 -8.93
N ARG A 131 -24.78 -11.40 -8.34
CA ARG A 131 -24.80 -10.09 -9.02
C ARG A 131 -23.42 -9.61 -9.48
N ASN A 132 -22.39 -10.42 -9.29
CA ASN A 132 -20.99 -10.08 -9.57
C ASN A 132 -20.54 -8.77 -8.87
N VAL A 133 -20.95 -8.62 -7.61
CA VAL A 133 -20.56 -7.49 -6.76
C VAL A 133 -19.39 -7.89 -5.88
N LYS A 134 -18.30 -7.12 -5.94
CA LYS A 134 -17.18 -7.27 -5.02
C LYS A 134 -17.47 -6.53 -3.71
N ALA A 135 -17.23 -7.18 -2.60
CA ALA A 135 -17.29 -6.60 -1.27
C ALA A 135 -16.22 -7.24 -0.38
N TYR A 136 -15.71 -6.48 0.56
CA TYR A 136 -14.91 -7.00 1.65
C TYR A 136 -15.86 -7.65 2.67
N ILE A 137 -15.55 -8.86 3.06
CA ILE A 137 -16.21 -9.60 4.14
C ILE A 137 -15.09 -10.00 5.09
N PRO A 138 -15.13 -9.54 6.36
CA PRO A 138 -14.13 -9.94 7.36
C PRO A 138 -14.05 -11.46 7.52
N GLU A 139 -12.96 -11.92 8.09
CA GLU A 139 -12.76 -13.36 8.39
C GLU A 139 -13.92 -13.97 9.19
N TYR A 140 -14.39 -13.25 10.19
CA TYR A 140 -15.62 -13.56 10.91
C TYR A 140 -16.53 -12.33 10.90
N PRO A 141 -17.51 -12.25 9.99
CA PRO A 141 -18.25 -11.02 9.71
C PRO A 141 -19.44 -10.75 10.65
N VAL A 142 -19.57 -11.50 11.73
CA VAL A 142 -20.70 -11.41 12.68
C VAL A 142 -20.14 -11.08 14.05
N GLY A 143 -20.57 -9.98 14.66
CA GLY A 143 -20.01 -9.53 15.93
C GLY A 143 -20.95 -8.67 16.78
N THR A 144 -20.52 -8.41 18.00
CA THR A 144 -21.09 -7.37 18.87
C THR A 144 -20.89 -5.99 18.25
N ALA A 145 -21.47 -4.97 18.86
CA ALA A 145 -21.27 -3.60 18.40
C ALA A 145 -19.78 -3.19 18.37
N GLU A 146 -19.02 -3.59 19.39
CA GLU A 146 -17.59 -3.30 19.54
C GLU A 146 -16.77 -4.07 18.48
N GLU A 147 -17.04 -5.37 18.30
CA GLU A 147 -16.37 -6.19 17.30
C GLU A 147 -16.65 -5.68 15.88
N CYS A 148 -17.88 -5.28 15.59
CA CYS A 148 -18.25 -4.68 14.31
C CYS A 148 -17.57 -3.32 14.10
N ALA A 149 -17.39 -2.52 15.15
CA ALA A 149 -16.62 -1.28 15.09
C ALA A 149 -15.15 -1.54 14.72
N ASP A 150 -14.54 -2.57 15.30
CA ASP A 150 -13.18 -3.00 14.97
C ASP A 150 -13.06 -3.48 13.51
N MET A 151 -14.03 -4.26 13.02
CA MET A 151 -14.11 -4.69 11.62
C MET A 151 -14.17 -3.49 10.66
N ILE A 152 -14.96 -2.46 10.99
CA ILE A 152 -15.04 -1.22 10.18
C ILE A 152 -13.69 -0.48 10.21
N TYR A 153 -13.04 -0.43 11.35
CA TYR A 153 -11.71 0.19 11.45
C TYR A 153 -10.67 -0.55 10.60
N GLU A 154 -10.67 -1.88 10.60
CA GLU A 154 -9.82 -2.71 9.74
C GLU A 154 -10.11 -2.53 8.23
N PHE A 155 -11.34 -2.17 7.87
CA PHE A 155 -11.70 -1.89 6.48
C PHE A 155 -11.10 -0.57 5.94
N ARG A 156 -10.76 0.39 6.80
CA ARG A 156 -10.26 1.71 6.39
C ARG A 156 -9.06 1.65 5.43
N PRO A 157 -7.95 0.97 5.74
CA PRO A 157 -6.81 0.87 4.85
C PRO A 157 -7.15 0.17 3.52
N ILE A 158 -8.04 -0.83 3.54
CA ILE A 158 -8.52 -1.52 2.34
C ILE A 158 -9.29 -0.55 1.46
N ALA A 159 -10.25 0.18 2.05
CA ALA A 159 -11.05 1.16 1.33
C ALA A 159 -10.19 2.28 0.73
N LYS A 160 -9.27 2.85 1.50
CA LYS A 160 -8.33 3.89 1.03
C LYS A 160 -7.49 3.39 -0.15
N ALA A 161 -6.96 2.17 -0.10
CA ALA A 161 -6.18 1.61 -1.20
C ALA A 161 -6.99 1.50 -2.50
N ILE A 162 -8.24 1.04 -2.42
CA ILE A 162 -9.11 0.90 -3.59
C ILE A 162 -9.51 2.27 -4.16
N ILE A 163 -9.84 3.23 -3.30
CA ILE A 163 -10.12 4.62 -3.71
C ILE A 163 -8.88 5.21 -4.38
N GLY A 164 -7.71 5.00 -3.79
CA GLY A 164 -6.45 5.48 -4.32
C GLY A 164 -6.15 4.93 -5.72
N LEU A 165 -6.26 3.62 -5.91
CA LEU A 165 -6.03 2.96 -7.20
C LEU A 165 -6.92 3.51 -8.31
N ASN A 166 -8.19 3.75 -8.02
CA ASN A 166 -9.15 4.30 -9.00
C ASN A 166 -8.81 5.73 -9.47
N SER A 167 -7.93 6.43 -8.75
CA SER A 167 -7.52 7.80 -9.10
C SER A 167 -6.00 7.97 -9.17
N LEU A 168 -5.25 6.87 -9.34
CA LEU A 168 -3.79 6.87 -9.46
C LEU A 168 -3.36 7.08 -10.91
N LYS A 169 -2.31 7.91 -11.08
CA LYS A 169 -1.48 7.94 -12.29
C LYS A 169 -0.05 7.55 -11.92
N ILE A 170 0.57 6.68 -12.70
CA ILE A 170 2.01 6.42 -12.63
C ILE A 170 2.68 7.15 -13.79
N ILE A 171 3.60 8.05 -13.48
CA ILE A 171 4.39 8.80 -14.45
C ILE A 171 5.76 8.14 -14.56
N SER A 172 6.11 7.68 -15.76
CA SER A 172 7.40 7.04 -16.02
C SER A 172 8.29 7.90 -16.89
N PHE A 173 9.61 7.83 -16.65
CA PHE A 173 10.64 8.53 -17.44
C PHE A 173 11.62 7.53 -18.04
N GLY A 174 11.52 7.31 -19.33
CA GLY A 174 12.33 6.40 -20.12
C GLY A 174 11.74 5.00 -20.20
N PRO A 175 12.27 4.12 -21.06
CA PRO A 175 12.18 2.70 -20.88
C PRO A 175 13.12 2.26 -19.75
N ARG A 176 12.84 1.10 -19.13
CA ARG A 176 13.79 0.46 -18.19
C ARG A 176 15.22 0.46 -18.74
N PRO A 177 16.26 0.39 -17.91
CA PRO A 177 17.62 0.21 -18.38
C PRO A 177 17.79 -1.05 -19.23
N LEU A 178 18.71 -1.01 -20.20
CA LEU A 178 19.04 -2.16 -21.04
C LEU A 178 19.50 -3.35 -20.17
N ASN A 179 19.08 -4.55 -20.50
CA ASN A 179 19.33 -5.79 -19.73
C ASN A 179 18.68 -5.86 -18.35
N PHE A 180 17.78 -4.92 -18.03
CA PHE A 180 17.04 -4.91 -16.77
C PHE A 180 15.58 -5.36 -16.97
N LEU A 181 15.40 -6.55 -17.55
CA LEU A 181 14.09 -7.10 -17.92
C LEU A 181 13.16 -7.34 -16.71
N ALA A 182 13.72 -7.42 -15.51
CA ALA A 182 12.97 -7.54 -14.25
C ALA A 182 11.98 -6.38 -14.03
N CYS A 183 12.26 -5.20 -14.61
CA CYS A 183 11.37 -4.03 -14.57
C CYS A 183 10.48 -3.90 -15.81
N ASN A 184 10.41 -4.92 -16.67
CA ASN A 184 9.50 -4.93 -17.80
C ASN A 184 8.07 -5.22 -17.33
N ALA A 185 7.14 -4.35 -17.69
CA ALA A 185 5.78 -4.40 -17.18
C ALA A 185 4.74 -4.54 -18.31
N PRO A 186 3.90 -5.61 -18.27
CA PRO A 186 2.66 -5.65 -19.05
C PRO A 186 1.65 -4.67 -18.46
N ILE A 187 1.49 -3.49 -19.08
CA ILE A 187 0.69 -2.38 -18.52
C ILE A 187 -0.83 -2.58 -18.60
N GLN A 188 -1.32 -3.56 -19.36
CA GLN A 188 -2.75 -3.81 -19.51
C GLN A 188 -3.47 -4.00 -18.16
N GLN A 189 -2.84 -4.68 -17.20
CA GLN A 189 -3.45 -4.92 -15.89
C GLN A 189 -3.58 -3.64 -15.05
N LEU A 190 -2.73 -2.65 -15.27
CA LEU A 190 -2.83 -1.35 -14.59
C LEU A 190 -4.10 -0.61 -15.02
N TYR A 191 -4.40 -0.57 -16.32
CA TYR A 191 -5.66 -0.02 -16.81
C TYR A 191 -6.88 -0.78 -16.30
N ASN A 192 -6.80 -2.11 -16.16
CA ASN A 192 -7.87 -2.91 -15.57
C ASN A 192 -8.11 -2.58 -14.07
N LEU A 193 -7.07 -2.09 -13.38
CA LEU A 193 -7.15 -1.60 -12.00
C LEU A 193 -7.65 -0.15 -11.89
N GLY A 194 -7.85 0.54 -13.01
CA GLY A 194 -8.18 1.96 -13.05
C GLY A 194 -6.99 2.91 -12.96
N VAL A 195 -5.76 2.37 -13.01
CA VAL A 195 -4.52 3.14 -12.95
C VAL A 195 -4.14 3.64 -14.34
N GLU A 196 -3.86 4.93 -14.46
CA GLU A 196 -3.31 5.52 -15.69
C GLU A 196 -1.78 5.46 -15.71
N ILE A 197 -1.23 5.28 -16.90
CA ILE A 197 0.21 5.34 -17.13
C ILE A 197 0.51 6.48 -18.10
N GLU A 198 1.49 7.31 -17.72
CA GLU A 198 2.07 8.31 -18.61
C GLU A 198 3.53 7.97 -18.85
N GLU A 199 3.87 7.66 -20.10
CA GLU A 199 5.22 7.28 -20.49
C GLU A 199 5.92 8.47 -21.17
N ASN A 200 6.98 8.98 -20.53
CA ASN A 200 7.80 10.07 -21.01
C ASN A 200 9.23 9.58 -21.32
N SER A 201 9.96 10.31 -22.13
CA SER A 201 11.38 10.04 -22.35
C SER A 201 12.26 10.72 -21.29
N GLU A 202 13.49 10.23 -21.14
CA GLU A 202 14.50 10.92 -20.31
C GLU A 202 14.83 12.32 -20.87
N LEU A 203 14.63 12.54 -22.18
CA LEU A 203 14.86 13.85 -22.82
C LEU A 203 13.81 14.88 -22.37
N ASP A 204 12.56 14.47 -22.21
CA ASP A 204 11.50 15.36 -21.72
C ASP A 204 11.81 15.83 -20.29
N LEU A 205 12.25 14.89 -19.44
CA LEU A 205 12.69 15.21 -18.08
C LEU A 205 13.93 16.11 -18.06
N PHE A 206 14.87 15.86 -18.96
CA PHE A 206 16.10 16.65 -19.06
C PHE A 206 15.82 18.09 -19.51
N GLU A 207 14.91 18.27 -20.48
CA GLU A 207 14.46 19.60 -20.91
C GLU A 207 13.76 20.35 -19.77
N ALA A 208 12.83 19.67 -19.06
CA ALA A 208 12.15 20.24 -17.91
C ALA A 208 13.13 20.64 -16.80
N PHE A 209 14.13 19.80 -16.52
CA PHE A 209 15.19 20.12 -15.55
C PHE A 209 15.94 21.42 -15.92
N HIS A 210 16.28 21.59 -17.18
CA HIS A 210 16.95 22.80 -17.64
C HIS A 210 16.07 24.06 -17.58
N LYS A 211 14.76 23.94 -17.80
CA LYS A 211 13.82 25.05 -17.64
C LYS A 211 13.75 25.58 -16.21
N HIS A 212 14.04 24.75 -15.22
CA HIS A 212 14.09 25.14 -13.80
C HIS A 212 15.46 25.70 -13.36
N ALA A 213 16.42 25.88 -14.28
CA ALA A 213 17.71 26.44 -13.93
C ALA A 213 17.57 27.87 -13.37
N GLY A 214 18.03 28.08 -12.14
CA GLY A 214 17.96 29.37 -11.47
C GLY A 214 16.56 29.74 -10.92
N ASP A 215 15.64 28.80 -10.80
CA ASP A 215 14.33 29.03 -10.19
C ASP A 215 14.48 29.57 -8.74
N GLU A 216 13.71 30.60 -8.41
CA GLU A 216 13.77 31.29 -7.12
C GLU A 216 13.42 30.42 -5.91
N ARG A 217 12.76 29.27 -6.12
CA ARG A 217 12.40 28.30 -5.07
C ARG A 217 13.56 27.40 -4.66
N ILE A 218 14.59 27.25 -5.49
CA ILE A 218 15.74 26.37 -5.23
C ILE A 218 16.42 26.64 -3.89
N PRO A 219 16.74 27.88 -3.48
CA PRO A 219 17.41 28.16 -2.21
C PRO A 219 16.63 27.67 -0.98
N ALA A 220 15.28 27.71 -1.01
CA ALA A 220 14.46 27.20 0.07
C ALA A 220 14.57 25.68 0.20
N ILE A 221 14.53 24.95 -0.91
CA ILE A 221 14.67 23.49 -0.93
C ILE A 221 16.08 23.08 -0.49
N VAL A 222 17.10 23.80 -0.92
CA VAL A 222 18.50 23.57 -0.46
C VAL A 222 18.58 23.67 1.06
N LYS A 223 17.97 24.69 1.66
CA LYS A 223 17.95 24.84 3.12
C LYS A 223 17.25 23.67 3.83
N GLU A 224 16.13 23.21 3.29
CA GLU A 224 15.44 22.01 3.81
C GLU A 224 16.35 20.76 3.74
N MET A 225 17.08 20.58 2.62
CA MET A 225 18.03 19.48 2.44
C MET A 225 19.19 19.57 3.44
N GLU A 226 19.73 20.77 3.68
CA GLU A 226 20.78 21.00 4.68
C GLU A 226 20.31 20.66 6.10
N GLU A 227 19.09 21.07 6.45
CA GLU A 227 18.48 20.77 7.75
C GLU A 227 18.23 19.27 7.93
N GLU A 228 17.72 18.59 6.90
CA GLU A 228 17.47 17.14 6.92
C GLU A 228 18.74 16.31 7.06
N LEU A 229 19.76 16.64 6.29
CA LEU A 229 21.01 15.90 6.29
C LEU A 229 21.93 16.23 7.48
N GLY A 230 21.90 17.45 7.98
CA GLY A 230 22.73 17.91 9.08
C GLY A 230 24.22 17.59 8.86
N THR A 231 24.83 16.84 9.78
CA THR A 231 26.22 16.42 9.70
C THR A 231 26.51 15.38 8.62
N GLY A 232 25.47 14.73 8.10
CA GLY A 232 25.52 13.78 6.99
C GLY A 232 25.61 14.44 5.60
N ASN A 233 25.54 15.78 5.52
CA ASN A 233 25.73 16.51 4.28
C ASN A 233 27.22 16.52 3.88
N LYS A 234 27.65 15.45 3.19
CA LYS A 234 29.06 15.30 2.76
C LYS A 234 29.33 15.87 1.37
N LYS A 235 28.28 16.29 0.65
CA LYS A 235 28.35 16.78 -0.74
C LYS A 235 27.49 18.05 -0.92
N PRO A 236 27.76 19.13 -0.15
CA PRO A 236 26.94 20.35 -0.20
C PRO A 236 26.92 21.02 -1.58
N GLU A 237 27.95 20.80 -2.38
CA GLU A 237 28.13 21.40 -3.71
C GLU A 237 27.08 20.96 -4.74
N ILE A 238 26.39 19.81 -4.52
CA ILE A 238 25.38 19.32 -5.46
C ILE A 238 23.94 19.64 -5.05
N LEU A 239 23.72 20.18 -3.83
CA LEU A 239 22.36 20.40 -3.30
C LEU A 239 21.50 21.27 -4.20
N ALA A 240 22.06 22.30 -4.82
CA ALA A 240 21.32 23.17 -5.74
C ALA A 240 20.79 22.40 -6.97
N LYS A 241 21.57 21.45 -7.51
CA LYS A 241 21.13 20.60 -8.62
C LYS A 241 20.06 19.61 -8.18
N LEU A 242 20.22 19.02 -6.99
CA LEU A 242 19.22 18.10 -6.42
C LEU A 242 17.91 18.83 -6.12
N ALA A 243 17.97 20.04 -5.58
CA ALA A 243 16.80 20.88 -5.34
C ALA A 243 16.09 21.29 -6.64
N GLN A 244 16.86 21.63 -7.69
CA GLN A 244 16.32 21.88 -9.02
C GLN A 244 15.60 20.64 -9.57
N TYR A 245 16.15 19.44 -9.38
CA TYR A 245 15.55 18.20 -9.83
C TYR A 245 14.28 17.83 -9.02
N GLU A 246 14.29 18.01 -7.70
CA GLU A 246 13.09 17.83 -6.87
C GLU A 246 11.97 18.75 -7.34
N LEU A 247 12.28 20.01 -7.58
CA LEU A 247 11.32 20.99 -8.09
C LEU A 247 10.77 20.60 -9.45
N THR A 248 11.64 20.13 -10.35
CA THR A 248 11.24 19.64 -11.67
C THR A 248 10.22 18.51 -11.58
N LEU A 249 10.47 17.53 -10.72
CA LEU A 249 9.55 16.41 -10.56
C LEU A 249 8.20 16.83 -9.93
N LYS A 250 8.25 17.75 -8.95
CA LYS A 250 7.02 18.27 -8.30
C LYS A 250 6.14 19.04 -9.29
N ASP A 251 6.74 19.93 -10.07
CA ASP A 251 6.00 20.71 -11.06
C ASP A 251 5.48 19.82 -12.18
N TRP A 252 6.29 18.83 -12.64
CA TRP A 252 5.83 17.84 -13.61
C TRP A 252 4.59 17.09 -13.12
N VAL A 253 4.60 16.64 -11.87
CA VAL A 253 3.45 15.95 -11.26
C VAL A 253 2.21 16.83 -11.26
N GLU A 254 2.32 18.10 -10.85
CA GLU A 254 1.16 19.01 -10.81
C GLU A 254 0.62 19.34 -12.21
N GLU A 255 1.49 19.48 -13.20
CA GLU A 255 1.10 19.75 -14.58
C GLU A 255 0.48 18.54 -15.29
N HIS A 256 0.98 17.32 -14.99
CA HIS A 256 0.66 16.12 -15.74
C HIS A 256 -0.30 15.14 -15.05
N ARG A 257 -0.62 15.30 -13.76
CA ARG A 257 -1.57 14.42 -13.08
C ARG A 257 -2.97 14.43 -13.72
N GLY A 258 -3.33 15.51 -14.40
CA GLY A 258 -4.63 15.67 -15.06
C GLY A 258 -5.78 15.69 -14.06
N TYR A 259 -6.81 14.89 -14.30
CA TYR A 259 -7.94 14.75 -13.37
C TYR A 259 -7.68 13.74 -12.23
N ARG A 260 -6.54 13.04 -12.25
CA ARG A 260 -6.17 12.09 -11.20
C ARG A 260 -5.76 12.82 -9.93
N GLU A 261 -6.05 12.21 -8.78
CA GLU A 261 -5.76 12.81 -7.49
C GLU A 261 -4.40 12.39 -6.93
N TYR A 262 -3.93 11.18 -7.30
CA TYR A 262 -2.73 10.55 -6.75
C TYR A 262 -1.74 10.22 -7.84
N VAL A 263 -0.45 10.30 -7.49
CA VAL A 263 0.64 10.04 -8.43
C VAL A 263 1.72 9.19 -7.76
N ALA A 264 2.29 8.28 -8.55
CA ALA A 264 3.57 7.63 -8.27
C ALA A 264 4.49 7.82 -9.48
N ILE A 265 5.80 7.78 -9.27
CA ILE A 265 6.81 7.99 -10.31
C ILE A 265 7.61 6.71 -10.49
N ALA A 266 7.97 6.39 -11.74
CA ALA A 266 8.92 5.35 -12.08
C ALA A 266 10.05 5.98 -12.91
N GLY A 267 11.20 6.21 -12.29
CA GLY A 267 12.32 6.97 -12.88
C GLY A 267 13.50 6.10 -13.25
N LYS A 268 14.16 6.44 -14.38
CA LYS A 268 15.40 5.79 -14.80
C LYS A 268 16.59 6.56 -14.22
N CYS A 269 17.43 5.87 -13.45
CA CYS A 269 18.56 6.47 -12.76
C CYS A 269 19.94 6.13 -13.39
N TRP A 270 19.99 5.27 -14.40
CA TRP A 270 21.20 4.87 -15.14
C TRP A 270 20.83 4.28 -16.52
N PRO A 271 21.77 4.14 -17.50
CA PRO A 271 23.19 4.49 -17.43
C PRO A 271 23.50 5.93 -17.84
N ALA A 272 22.62 6.62 -18.58
CA ALA A 272 22.91 7.94 -19.11
C ALA A 272 22.59 9.08 -18.13
N PHE A 273 21.73 8.83 -17.12
CA PHE A 273 21.27 9.85 -16.19
C PHE A 273 22.42 10.60 -15.54
N GLN A 274 23.41 9.89 -14.99
CA GLN A 274 24.53 10.49 -14.26
C GLN A 274 25.36 11.44 -15.13
N THR A 275 25.65 11.04 -16.37
CA THR A 275 26.45 11.83 -17.26
C THR A 275 25.72 13.06 -17.83
N GLN A 276 24.40 13.00 -17.93
CA GLN A 276 23.57 14.08 -18.46
C GLN A 276 23.19 15.09 -17.37
N PHE A 277 22.73 14.63 -16.22
CA PHE A 277 22.33 15.48 -15.10
C PHE A 277 23.51 15.88 -14.20
N GLY A 278 24.55 15.07 -14.14
CA GLY A 278 25.74 15.30 -13.33
C GLY A 278 25.60 14.94 -11.87
N PHE A 279 24.64 14.04 -11.54
CA PHE A 279 24.38 13.49 -10.21
C PHE A 279 23.54 12.21 -10.32
N VAL A 280 23.24 11.54 -9.20
CA VAL A 280 22.26 10.44 -9.10
C VAL A 280 21.01 10.90 -8.34
N PRO A 281 19.80 10.43 -8.71
CA PRO A 281 18.54 10.96 -8.19
C PRO A 281 18.13 10.41 -6.80
N CYS A 282 18.90 9.48 -6.23
CA CYS A 282 18.49 8.66 -5.09
C CYS A 282 18.00 9.47 -3.88
N TYR A 283 18.73 10.53 -3.48
CA TYR A 283 18.31 11.38 -2.36
C TYR A 283 17.02 12.16 -2.67
N VAL A 284 16.84 12.64 -3.90
CA VAL A 284 15.58 13.29 -4.28
C VAL A 284 14.42 12.29 -4.25
N ASN A 285 14.64 11.07 -4.72
CA ASN A 285 13.64 10.00 -4.62
C ASN A 285 13.27 9.71 -3.15
N SER A 286 14.26 9.67 -2.24
CA SER A 286 14.05 9.56 -0.79
C SER A 286 13.15 10.67 -0.25
N ARG A 287 13.40 11.93 -0.62
CA ARG A 287 12.62 13.08 -0.18
C ARG A 287 11.17 13.08 -0.69
N LEU A 288 10.95 12.69 -1.95
CA LEU A 288 9.60 12.54 -2.51
C LEU A 288 8.84 11.39 -1.83
N THR A 289 9.53 10.26 -1.61
CA THR A 289 8.98 9.12 -0.86
C THR A 289 8.59 9.53 0.57
N ALA A 290 9.40 10.34 1.25
CA ALA A 290 9.07 10.90 2.57
C ALA A 290 7.82 11.79 2.53
N GLN A 291 7.56 12.45 1.39
CA GLN A 291 6.36 13.26 1.13
C GLN A 291 5.16 12.41 0.65
N ARG A 292 5.29 11.07 0.69
CA ARG A 292 4.29 10.10 0.23
C ARG A 292 4.02 10.16 -1.27
N ILE A 293 5.01 10.58 -2.05
CA ILE A 293 5.04 10.46 -3.50
C ILE A 293 6.04 9.36 -3.83
N PRO A 294 5.60 8.10 -4.02
CA PRO A 294 6.51 7.00 -4.31
C PRO A 294 7.32 7.26 -5.58
N VAL A 295 8.62 6.98 -5.52
CA VAL A 295 9.51 7.07 -6.68
C VAL A 295 10.28 5.77 -6.80
N SER A 296 9.82 4.89 -7.67
CA SER A 296 10.46 3.62 -7.96
C SER A 296 11.63 3.80 -8.92
N CYS A 297 12.75 3.16 -8.62
CA CYS A 297 13.93 3.17 -9.49
C CYS A 297 13.75 2.27 -10.71
N GLU A 298 14.60 2.50 -11.72
CA GLU A 298 14.81 1.65 -12.90
C GLU A 298 13.55 1.44 -13.75
N VAL A 299 12.63 2.41 -13.64
CA VAL A 299 11.32 2.40 -14.30
C VAL A 299 10.49 1.17 -13.91
N ASP A 300 10.59 0.76 -12.65
CA ASP A 300 9.76 -0.33 -12.12
C ASP A 300 8.34 0.18 -11.83
N ILE A 301 7.49 0.13 -12.83
CA ILE A 301 6.09 0.61 -12.74
C ILE A 301 5.29 -0.17 -11.69
N TYR A 302 5.50 -1.49 -11.58
CA TYR A 302 4.83 -2.30 -10.55
C TYR A 302 5.47 -2.10 -9.16
N GLY A 303 6.73 -1.69 -9.09
CA GLY A 303 7.35 -1.18 -7.88
C GLY A 303 6.64 0.07 -7.39
N ALA A 304 6.46 1.07 -8.26
CA ALA A 304 5.73 2.31 -7.95
C ALA A 304 4.29 2.04 -7.51
N LEU A 305 3.60 1.11 -8.18
CA LEU A 305 2.25 0.66 -7.78
C LEU A 305 2.25 0.04 -6.38
N SER A 306 3.22 -0.84 -6.09
CA SER A 306 3.32 -1.51 -4.79
C SER A 306 3.62 -0.51 -3.68
N GLU A 307 4.59 0.40 -3.90
CA GLU A 307 4.90 1.47 -2.95
C GLU A 307 3.68 2.36 -2.68
N PHE A 308 2.90 2.71 -3.71
CA PHE A 308 1.68 3.50 -3.53
C PHE A 308 0.64 2.76 -2.67
N ILE A 309 0.36 1.50 -2.98
CA ILE A 309 -0.58 0.68 -2.18
C ILE A 309 -0.12 0.60 -0.73
N GLY A 310 1.17 0.32 -0.52
CA GLY A 310 1.73 0.25 0.82
C GLY A 310 1.68 1.57 1.58
N THR A 311 2.00 2.68 0.91
CA THR A 311 1.91 4.03 1.50
C THR A 311 0.49 4.34 1.97
N VAL A 312 -0.51 3.98 1.18
CA VAL A 312 -1.92 4.19 1.53
C VAL A 312 -2.37 3.26 2.66
N VAL A 313 -1.97 1.98 2.62
CA VAL A 313 -2.35 0.99 3.63
C VAL A 313 -1.70 1.27 4.99
N SER A 314 -0.42 1.68 5.00
CA SER A 314 0.30 1.99 6.23
C SER A 314 0.07 3.41 6.73
N GLU A 315 -0.44 4.30 5.90
CA GLU A 315 -0.50 5.76 6.12
C GLU A 315 0.89 6.37 6.43
N ASP A 316 1.93 5.68 6.01
CA ASP A 316 3.34 6.05 6.23
C ASP A 316 4.14 5.91 4.93
N THR A 317 5.40 6.31 4.95
CA THR A 317 6.34 6.14 3.84
C THR A 317 6.68 4.67 3.65
N VAL A 318 6.80 4.26 2.39
CA VAL A 318 7.17 2.91 1.97
C VAL A 318 8.38 3.02 1.04
N THR A 319 9.28 2.06 1.08
CA THR A 319 10.48 2.07 0.23
C THR A 319 10.51 0.86 -0.69
N LEU A 320 11.15 1.00 -1.85
CA LEU A 320 11.49 -0.11 -2.73
C LEU A 320 12.89 -0.62 -2.37
N LEU A 321 13.04 -1.93 -2.17
CA LEU A 321 14.32 -2.57 -1.89
C LEU A 321 14.52 -3.81 -2.72
N ASP A 322 15.80 -4.11 -2.99
CA ASP A 322 16.24 -5.39 -3.54
C ASP A 322 16.27 -6.46 -2.45
N ILE A 323 15.85 -7.67 -2.77
CA ILE A 323 16.37 -8.86 -2.08
C ILE A 323 17.79 -9.06 -2.60
N ASN A 324 18.74 -8.38 -1.95
CA ASN A 324 20.05 -8.16 -2.55
C ASN A 324 20.99 -9.34 -2.34
N ASN A 325 21.31 -9.65 -1.08
CA ASN A 325 22.27 -10.69 -0.72
C ASN A 325 21.75 -11.57 0.41
N ASN A 326 22.21 -12.81 0.47
CA ASN A 326 22.19 -13.56 1.71
C ASN A 326 23.11 -12.88 2.73
N VAL A 327 22.78 -12.99 4.01
CA VAL A 327 23.67 -12.53 5.08
C VAL A 327 24.94 -13.40 5.08
N PRO A 328 26.16 -12.79 5.04
CA PRO A 328 27.41 -13.53 5.10
C PRO A 328 27.52 -14.41 6.35
N ALA A 329 28.16 -15.57 6.22
CA ALA A 329 28.21 -16.55 7.30
C ALA A 329 28.92 -16.07 8.57
N ASP A 330 29.95 -15.26 8.41
CA ASP A 330 30.68 -14.62 9.52
C ASP A 330 29.81 -13.61 10.27
N LEU A 331 29.14 -12.71 9.53
CA LEU A 331 28.22 -11.73 10.12
C LEU A 331 27.05 -12.41 10.81
N TYR A 332 26.44 -13.44 10.19
CA TYR A 332 25.39 -14.22 10.82
C TYR A 332 25.86 -14.84 12.14
N LYS A 333 27.03 -15.50 12.14
CA LYS A 333 27.60 -16.17 13.30
C LYS A 333 27.95 -15.21 14.44
N GLU A 334 28.49 -14.03 14.08
CA GLU A 334 28.94 -13.04 15.07
C GLU A 334 27.77 -12.25 15.66
N ASP A 335 26.78 -11.87 14.84
CA ASP A 335 25.81 -10.85 15.21
C ASP A 335 24.37 -11.34 15.30
N ILE A 336 24.03 -12.53 14.77
CA ILE A 336 22.64 -13.01 14.71
C ILE A 336 22.47 -14.34 15.44
N GLU A 337 23.36 -15.34 15.22
CA GLU A 337 23.25 -16.67 15.79
C GLU A 337 23.20 -16.64 17.32
N GLY A 338 22.17 -17.25 17.88
CA GLY A 338 21.95 -17.30 19.34
C GLY A 338 21.49 -15.98 19.98
N LYS A 339 21.44 -14.87 19.24
CA LYS A 339 20.92 -13.58 19.69
C LYS A 339 19.48 -13.36 19.24
N PHE A 340 19.10 -13.90 18.08
CA PHE A 340 17.77 -13.82 17.51
C PHE A 340 17.27 -15.22 17.14
N ASN A 341 15.96 -15.39 17.08
CA ASN A 341 15.33 -16.69 16.78
C ASN A 341 15.14 -16.91 15.29
N TYR A 342 16.22 -16.72 14.51
CA TYR A 342 16.25 -16.91 13.06
C TYR A 342 17.42 -17.77 12.64
N THR A 343 17.25 -18.62 11.63
CA THR A 343 18.34 -19.27 10.94
C THR A 343 18.96 -18.35 9.90
N GLN A 344 20.16 -18.64 9.41
CA GLN A 344 20.76 -17.85 8.34
C GLN A 344 19.85 -17.80 7.07
N LYS A 345 19.09 -18.87 6.82
CA LYS A 345 18.16 -18.93 5.68
C LYS A 345 16.90 -18.09 5.86
N ASP A 346 16.63 -17.64 7.05
CA ASP A 346 15.53 -16.70 7.34
C ASP A 346 15.95 -15.24 7.12
N THR A 347 17.24 -14.98 6.88
CA THR A 347 17.79 -13.63 6.78
C THR A 347 18.30 -13.31 5.37
N TYR A 348 18.20 -12.03 5.01
CA TYR A 348 18.79 -11.48 3.79
C TYR A 348 19.14 -10.00 3.99
N MET A 349 19.97 -9.46 3.11
CA MET A 349 20.26 -8.03 3.06
C MET A 349 19.30 -7.36 2.08
N GLY A 350 18.44 -6.48 2.57
CA GLY A 350 17.58 -5.63 1.75
C GLY A 350 18.31 -4.31 1.46
N PHE A 351 18.44 -3.96 0.20
CA PHE A 351 19.29 -2.87 -0.26
C PHE A 351 18.63 -2.02 -1.34
N HIS A 352 18.89 -0.73 -1.33
CA HIS A 352 18.82 0.12 -2.51
C HIS A 352 19.81 1.28 -2.41
N CYS A 353 20.05 2.00 -3.53
CA CYS A 353 21.06 3.07 -3.58
C CYS A 353 20.71 4.31 -2.75
N GLY A 354 19.53 4.40 -2.13
CA GLY A 354 19.19 5.50 -1.23
C GLY A 354 17.87 6.22 -1.52
N ASN A 355 16.83 5.50 -2.00
CA ASN A 355 15.48 6.01 -2.14
C ASN A 355 14.62 5.83 -0.87
N THR A 356 15.16 5.21 0.18
CA THR A 356 14.50 5.11 1.49
C THR A 356 14.44 6.49 2.15
N ALA A 357 13.27 6.87 2.69
CA ALA A 357 13.12 8.13 3.40
C ALA A 357 14.10 8.26 4.56
N ALA A 358 14.70 9.44 4.75
CA ALA A 358 15.67 9.71 5.82
C ALA A 358 15.14 9.35 7.21
N SER A 359 13.83 9.55 7.45
CA SER A 359 13.16 9.18 8.70
C SER A 359 13.10 7.68 8.99
N LYS A 360 13.43 6.83 8.02
CA LYS A 360 13.49 5.36 8.16
C LYS A 360 14.93 4.83 8.21
N LEU A 361 15.90 5.71 8.33
CA LEU A 361 17.31 5.38 8.48
C LEU A 361 17.81 5.78 9.87
N SER A 362 18.65 4.95 10.47
CA SER A 362 19.25 5.21 11.78
C SER A 362 20.30 6.33 11.74
N PHE A 363 20.89 6.56 10.58
CA PHE A 363 21.72 7.70 10.25
C PHE A 363 21.59 7.99 8.75
N CYS A 364 21.94 9.18 8.31
CA CYS A 364 21.90 9.57 6.91
C CYS A 364 23.20 10.25 6.49
N GLU A 365 23.83 9.73 5.46
CA GLU A 365 24.99 10.38 4.83
C GLU A 365 24.80 10.45 3.31
N MET A 366 24.89 11.66 2.75
CA MET A 366 24.92 11.84 1.31
C MET A 366 26.32 11.54 0.77
N LYS A 367 26.40 10.59 -0.12
CA LYS A 367 27.66 10.13 -0.74
C LYS A 367 27.53 10.00 -2.26
N TYR A 368 28.46 9.31 -2.85
CA TYR A 368 28.44 8.89 -4.25
C TYR A 368 28.03 7.41 -4.36
N GLN A 369 27.38 7.07 -5.44
CA GLN A 369 26.88 5.73 -5.70
C GLN A 369 28.03 4.78 -6.10
N LEU A 370 28.42 3.91 -5.17
CA LEU A 370 29.61 3.07 -5.30
C LEU A 370 29.59 2.08 -6.48
N ILE A 371 28.41 1.58 -6.86
CA ILE A 371 28.27 0.64 -7.97
C ILE A 371 28.64 1.34 -9.28
N MET A 372 28.09 2.54 -9.51
CA MET A 372 28.31 3.29 -10.74
C MET A 372 29.69 3.95 -10.77
N ALA A 373 30.25 4.33 -9.62
CA ALA A 373 31.60 4.91 -9.52
C ALA A 373 32.72 3.93 -9.95
N ARG A 374 32.40 2.66 -10.13
CA ARG A 374 33.34 1.68 -10.74
C ARG A 374 33.60 1.95 -12.23
N ALA A 375 32.64 2.59 -12.91
CA ALA A 375 32.68 2.83 -14.36
C ALA A 375 32.57 4.31 -14.75
N LEU A 376 32.13 5.17 -13.83
CA LEU A 376 31.91 6.60 -14.05
C LEU A 376 32.72 7.44 -13.04
N PRO A 377 33.06 8.69 -13.35
CA PRO A 377 33.68 9.59 -12.40
C PRO A 377 32.83 9.80 -11.15
N GLU A 378 33.46 9.95 -9.99
CA GLU A 378 32.77 10.18 -8.72
C GLU A 378 31.84 11.40 -8.78
N GLU A 379 32.28 12.48 -9.44
CA GLU A 379 31.58 13.77 -9.53
C GLU A 379 30.18 13.65 -10.13
N VAL A 380 29.94 12.68 -11.01
CA VAL A 380 28.61 12.45 -11.63
C VAL A 380 27.80 11.37 -10.92
N THR A 381 28.35 10.72 -9.90
CA THR A 381 27.68 9.67 -9.14
C THR A 381 27.27 10.10 -7.72
N GLN A 382 27.43 11.38 -7.38
CA GLN A 382 27.02 11.96 -6.10
C GLN A 382 25.49 12.11 -6.02
N GLY A 383 24.94 12.04 -4.82
CA GLY A 383 23.50 12.24 -4.56
C GLY A 383 22.76 10.98 -4.08
N THR A 384 23.48 9.92 -3.69
CA THR A 384 22.90 8.79 -2.96
C THR A 384 22.73 9.13 -1.48
N LEU A 385 21.78 8.46 -0.81
CA LEU A 385 21.60 8.56 0.65
C LEU A 385 21.94 7.21 1.28
N GLU A 386 22.99 7.18 2.09
CA GLU A 386 23.41 5.99 2.80
C GLU A 386 22.94 6.01 4.26
N GLY A 387 22.55 4.85 4.78
CA GLY A 387 22.18 4.64 6.16
C GLY A 387 21.65 3.24 6.40
N ASP A 388 21.77 2.75 7.63
CA ASP A 388 21.14 1.50 8.02
C ASP A 388 19.64 1.72 8.24
N ILE A 389 18.83 0.86 7.65
CA ILE A 389 17.37 0.90 7.82
C ILE A 389 17.03 0.63 9.29
N MET A 390 16.12 1.44 9.85
CA MET A 390 15.76 1.35 11.27
C MET A 390 15.19 -0.03 11.61
N PRO A 391 15.63 -0.63 12.72
CA PRO A 391 15.09 -1.89 13.21
C PRO A 391 13.60 -1.80 13.54
N GLY A 392 12.90 -2.90 13.36
CA GLY A 392 11.48 -3.03 13.69
C GLY A 392 10.70 -3.91 12.72
N ASP A 393 9.42 -4.09 13.01
CA ASP A 393 8.53 -4.89 12.20
C ASP A 393 8.38 -4.31 10.79
N ILE A 394 8.31 -5.21 9.81
CA ILE A 394 8.08 -4.85 8.41
C ILE A 394 7.09 -5.79 7.73
N THR A 395 6.47 -5.27 6.68
CA THR A 395 5.79 -6.07 5.68
C THR A 395 6.48 -5.85 4.34
N PHE A 396 7.08 -6.90 3.81
CA PHE A 396 7.72 -6.94 2.50
C PHE A 396 6.75 -7.54 1.48
N PHE A 397 6.46 -6.84 0.39
CA PHE A 397 5.41 -7.25 -0.52
C PHE A 397 5.62 -6.72 -1.93
N ARG A 398 4.92 -7.32 -2.89
CA ARG A 398 4.86 -6.85 -4.27
C ARG A 398 3.56 -7.29 -4.92
N LEU A 399 2.97 -6.41 -5.71
CA LEU A 399 1.96 -6.71 -6.71
C LEU A 399 2.60 -6.55 -8.09
N GLN A 400 2.39 -7.50 -9.00
CA GLN A 400 2.84 -7.38 -10.38
C GLN A 400 1.97 -8.15 -11.37
N SER A 401 2.13 -7.85 -12.65
CA SER A 401 1.73 -8.70 -13.75
C SER A 401 2.93 -9.44 -14.33
N THR A 402 2.71 -10.61 -14.85
CA THR A 402 3.71 -11.46 -15.46
C THR A 402 3.48 -11.61 -16.97
N SER A 403 4.31 -12.39 -17.65
CA SER A 403 4.24 -12.61 -19.10
C SER A 403 2.92 -13.20 -19.60
N ASP A 404 2.15 -13.84 -18.72
CA ASP A 404 0.80 -14.35 -18.99
C ASP A 404 -0.30 -13.30 -18.78
N ASN A 405 0.09 -12.05 -18.52
CA ASN A 405 -0.79 -10.92 -18.28
C ASN A 405 -1.77 -11.12 -17.12
N LYS A 406 -1.35 -11.81 -16.06
CA LYS A 406 -2.12 -12.01 -14.83
C LYS A 406 -1.49 -11.28 -13.66
N LEU A 407 -2.33 -10.81 -12.76
CA LEU A 407 -1.86 -10.24 -11.49
C LEU A 407 -1.43 -11.36 -10.54
N ARG A 408 -0.28 -11.15 -9.90
CA ARG A 408 0.27 -11.96 -8.82
C ARG A 408 0.78 -11.06 -7.72
N ALA A 409 0.79 -11.57 -6.51
CA ALA A 409 1.32 -10.84 -5.37
C ALA A 409 2.08 -11.74 -4.41
N TYR A 410 2.97 -11.16 -3.63
CA TYR A 410 3.48 -11.78 -2.43
C TYR A 410 3.42 -10.82 -1.25
N ILE A 411 3.36 -11.39 -0.05
CA ILE A 411 3.39 -10.66 1.22
C ILE A 411 4.22 -11.50 2.19
N ALA A 412 5.22 -10.89 2.82
CA ALA A 412 6.02 -11.53 3.86
C ALA A 412 6.18 -10.57 5.04
N GLN A 413 5.85 -11.04 6.23
CA GLN A 413 6.01 -10.30 7.48
C GLN A 413 7.25 -10.76 8.23
N GLY A 414 7.97 -9.83 8.76
CA GLY A 414 9.20 -10.05 9.51
C GLY A 414 9.68 -8.77 10.16
N GLU A 415 10.99 -8.66 10.35
CA GLU A 415 11.60 -7.49 10.98
C GLU A 415 12.93 -7.12 10.34
N VAL A 416 13.36 -5.88 10.54
CA VAL A 416 14.74 -5.46 10.33
C VAL A 416 15.47 -5.64 11.65
N LEU A 417 16.58 -6.39 11.65
CA LEU A 417 17.36 -6.65 12.85
C LEU A 417 18.28 -5.46 13.18
N PRO A 418 18.49 -5.15 14.48
CA PRO A 418 19.42 -4.12 14.94
C PRO A 418 20.88 -4.57 14.82
N VAL A 419 21.31 -4.90 13.61
CA VAL A 419 22.63 -5.43 13.27
C VAL A 419 23.27 -4.55 12.22
N ALA A 420 24.52 -4.14 12.45
CA ALA A 420 25.27 -3.32 11.48
C ALA A 420 25.50 -4.09 10.17
N THR A 421 25.15 -3.45 9.05
CA THR A 421 25.18 -4.11 7.73
C THR A 421 26.58 -4.28 7.16
N ARG A 422 27.55 -3.50 7.63
CA ARG A 422 28.96 -3.46 7.16
C ARG A 422 29.06 -3.21 5.65
N SER A 423 28.07 -2.51 5.08
CA SER A 423 27.98 -2.27 3.64
C SER A 423 27.62 -0.80 3.36
N PHE A 424 27.17 -0.50 2.16
CA PHE A 424 26.83 0.84 1.68
C PHE A 424 25.40 0.90 1.15
N GLY A 425 24.88 2.11 0.90
CA GLY A 425 23.51 2.37 0.43
C GLY A 425 22.51 2.50 1.58
N ALA A 426 21.25 2.56 1.27
CA ALA A 426 20.17 2.36 2.24
C ALA A 426 19.93 0.85 2.37
N ILE A 427 20.37 0.27 3.49
CA ILE A 427 20.48 -1.17 3.61
C ILE A 427 20.09 -1.63 5.02
N GLY A 428 19.56 -2.86 5.14
CA GLY A 428 19.22 -3.49 6.41
C GLY A 428 19.40 -5.00 6.37
N ILE A 429 19.48 -5.61 7.54
CA ILE A 429 19.40 -7.06 7.69
C ILE A 429 17.97 -7.42 8.03
N PHE A 430 17.31 -8.04 7.08
CA PHE A 430 15.93 -8.46 7.18
C PHE A 430 15.84 -9.91 7.64
N ALA A 431 14.92 -10.19 8.56
CA ALA A 431 14.62 -11.54 9.03
C ALA A 431 13.13 -11.83 8.78
N ILE A 432 12.86 -12.83 7.98
CA ILE A 432 11.52 -13.29 7.65
C ILE A 432 11.43 -14.79 7.96
N PRO A 433 10.51 -15.24 8.81
CA PRO A 433 10.37 -16.67 9.11
C PRO A 433 10.18 -17.50 7.83
N GLU A 434 10.90 -18.60 7.71
CA GLU A 434 10.86 -19.50 6.55
C GLU A 434 11.24 -18.83 5.20
N MET A 435 12.06 -17.77 5.24
CA MET A 435 12.45 -17.03 4.02
C MET A 435 13.03 -17.95 2.93
N GLY A 436 13.81 -18.96 3.30
CA GLY A 436 14.38 -19.90 2.33
C GLY A 436 13.32 -20.68 1.53
N ARG A 437 12.20 -21.07 2.18
CA ARG A 437 11.04 -21.68 1.49
C ARG A 437 10.28 -20.66 0.67
N PHE A 438 10.04 -19.49 1.24
CA PHE A 438 9.35 -18.40 0.56
C PHE A 438 10.11 -17.97 -0.70
N TYR A 439 11.44 -17.83 -0.60
CA TYR A 439 12.31 -17.51 -1.74
C TYR A 439 12.16 -18.54 -2.87
N ARG A 440 12.21 -19.85 -2.54
CA ARG A 440 12.13 -20.91 -3.54
C ARG A 440 10.73 -21.08 -4.12
N HIS A 441 9.70 -21.18 -3.28
CA HIS A 441 8.36 -21.61 -3.69
C HIS A 441 7.42 -20.46 -4.06
N VAL A 442 7.72 -19.23 -3.61
CA VAL A 442 6.97 -18.05 -4.00
C VAL A 442 7.75 -17.20 -4.99
N LEU A 443 8.91 -16.68 -4.59
CA LEU A 443 9.60 -15.69 -5.42
C LEU A 443 10.11 -16.31 -6.74
N ILE A 444 10.79 -17.44 -6.68
CA ILE A 444 11.34 -18.09 -7.88
C ILE A 444 10.23 -18.76 -8.70
N GLU A 445 9.40 -19.61 -8.09
CA GLU A 445 8.39 -20.38 -8.83
C GLU A 445 7.30 -19.50 -9.46
N LYS A 446 6.93 -18.38 -8.81
CA LYS A 446 5.95 -17.45 -9.35
C LYS A 446 6.58 -16.31 -10.16
N ASN A 447 7.89 -16.38 -10.42
CA ASN A 447 8.64 -15.46 -11.29
C ASN A 447 8.61 -14.00 -10.83
N PHE A 448 8.80 -13.74 -9.55
CA PHE A 448 8.95 -12.38 -9.02
C PHE A 448 10.38 -11.87 -9.26
N PRO A 449 10.55 -10.56 -9.55
CA PRO A 449 11.86 -9.93 -9.63
C PRO A 449 12.43 -9.70 -8.22
N HIS A 450 13.65 -9.15 -8.17
CA HIS A 450 14.34 -8.86 -6.91
C HIS A 450 13.78 -7.66 -6.15
N HIS A 451 13.08 -6.75 -6.81
CA HIS A 451 12.44 -5.60 -6.18
C HIS A 451 11.20 -5.98 -5.38
N GLY A 452 11.04 -5.41 -4.20
CA GLY A 452 9.83 -5.45 -3.41
C GLY A 452 9.64 -4.16 -2.60
N ALA A 453 8.40 -3.83 -2.29
CA ALA A 453 8.06 -2.71 -1.43
C ALA A 453 8.13 -3.14 0.05
N VAL A 454 8.60 -2.24 0.90
CA VAL A 454 8.68 -2.44 2.34
C VAL A 454 7.87 -1.38 3.06
N ALA A 455 6.81 -1.79 3.73
CA ALA A 455 6.07 -1.00 4.70
C ALA A 455 6.61 -1.29 6.10
N PHE A 456 6.78 -0.24 6.90
CA PHE A 456 7.33 -0.32 8.25
C PHE A 456 6.20 -0.60 9.24
N GLY A 457 6.01 -1.86 9.60
CA GLY A 457 4.95 -2.38 10.45
C GLY A 457 4.27 -3.63 9.88
N ASN A 458 3.21 -4.08 10.57
CA ASN A 458 2.48 -5.31 10.26
C ASN A 458 1.19 -5.00 9.48
N PHE A 459 1.25 -5.04 8.15
CA PHE A 459 0.13 -4.70 7.25
C PHE A 459 -0.31 -5.86 6.36
N GLY A 460 0.18 -7.07 6.61
CA GLY A 460 -0.02 -8.22 5.74
C GLY A 460 -1.49 -8.56 5.51
N LYS A 461 -2.33 -8.55 6.56
CA LYS A 461 -3.78 -8.82 6.45
C LYS A 461 -4.47 -7.80 5.55
N ALA A 462 -4.21 -6.51 5.75
CA ALA A 462 -4.83 -5.46 4.94
C ALA A 462 -4.39 -5.54 3.47
N LEU A 463 -3.10 -5.75 3.19
CA LEU A 463 -2.58 -5.95 1.85
C LEU A 463 -3.18 -7.20 1.17
N PHE A 464 -3.32 -8.30 1.90
CA PHE A 464 -3.95 -9.52 1.39
C PHE A 464 -5.38 -9.25 0.92
N GLU A 465 -6.17 -8.57 1.74
CA GLU A 465 -7.55 -8.23 1.41
C GLU A 465 -7.64 -7.20 0.26
N VAL A 466 -6.71 -6.24 0.19
CA VAL A 466 -6.60 -5.34 -0.98
C VAL A 466 -6.37 -6.15 -2.25
N PHE A 467 -5.39 -7.06 -2.26
CA PHE A 467 -5.06 -7.86 -3.44
C PHE A 467 -6.22 -8.77 -3.86
N LYS A 468 -6.90 -9.40 -2.92
CA LYS A 468 -8.15 -10.14 -3.18
C LYS A 468 -9.22 -9.25 -3.82
N TYR A 469 -9.47 -8.09 -3.22
CA TYR A 469 -10.52 -7.18 -3.66
C TYR A 469 -10.28 -6.69 -5.09
N ILE A 470 -9.06 -6.35 -5.46
CA ILE A 470 -8.71 -5.92 -6.81
C ILE A 470 -8.67 -7.07 -7.83
N GLY A 471 -8.78 -8.32 -7.39
CA GLY A 471 -8.97 -9.49 -8.25
C GLY A 471 -7.73 -10.32 -8.47
N VAL A 472 -6.71 -10.23 -7.62
CA VAL A 472 -5.62 -11.23 -7.60
C VAL A 472 -6.21 -12.56 -7.10
N PRO A 473 -6.06 -13.66 -7.86
CA PRO A 473 -6.50 -14.96 -7.38
C PRO A 473 -5.78 -15.34 -6.07
N VAL A 474 -6.52 -15.93 -5.12
CA VAL A 474 -5.96 -16.26 -3.79
C VAL A 474 -4.76 -17.19 -3.89
N ASP A 475 -4.77 -18.15 -4.81
CA ASP A 475 -3.66 -19.06 -5.10
C ASP A 475 -2.45 -18.38 -5.77
N GLU A 476 -2.63 -17.16 -6.26
CA GLU A 476 -1.57 -16.30 -6.79
C GLU A 476 -1.04 -15.26 -5.77
N ILE A 477 -1.55 -15.27 -4.53
CA ILE A 477 -1.01 -14.47 -3.43
C ILE A 477 -0.14 -15.36 -2.54
N GLY A 478 1.17 -15.21 -2.64
CA GLY A 478 2.12 -15.89 -1.75
C GLY A 478 2.21 -15.15 -0.42
N TYR A 479 1.43 -15.57 0.58
CA TYR A 479 1.41 -14.91 1.89
C TYR A 479 2.15 -15.73 2.95
N ASN A 480 3.31 -15.23 3.41
CA ASN A 480 4.04 -15.76 4.55
C ASN A 480 3.61 -15.02 5.82
N GLN A 481 2.54 -15.50 6.46
CA GLN A 481 1.98 -14.92 7.68
C GLN A 481 2.39 -15.70 8.94
N PRO A 482 2.31 -15.11 10.12
CA PRO A 482 2.57 -15.80 11.39
C PRO A 482 1.75 -17.07 11.52
N LYS A 483 2.33 -18.10 12.15
CA LYS A 483 1.70 -19.44 12.25
C LYS A 483 0.34 -19.41 12.95
N GLU A 484 0.17 -18.53 13.90
CA GLU A 484 -1.02 -18.37 14.74
C GLU A 484 -2.26 -17.89 13.98
N VAL A 485 -2.05 -17.22 12.84
CA VAL A 485 -3.14 -16.64 12.03
C VAL A 485 -3.19 -17.22 10.61
N ARG A 486 -2.55 -18.35 10.36
CA ARG A 486 -2.55 -18.99 9.03
C ARG A 486 -3.90 -19.56 8.67
N TYR A 487 -4.39 -19.17 7.51
CA TYR A 487 -5.54 -19.76 6.86
C TYR A 487 -5.05 -20.83 5.86
N PRO A 488 -5.37 -22.13 6.05
CA PRO A 488 -4.86 -23.18 5.15
C PRO A 488 -5.17 -22.96 3.67
N THR A 489 -6.31 -22.32 3.40
CA THR A 489 -6.74 -22.00 2.02
C THR A 489 -6.06 -20.78 1.44
N GLU A 490 -5.37 -20.00 2.24
CA GLU A 490 -4.77 -18.72 1.88
C GLU A 490 -3.24 -18.75 1.81
N ASN A 491 -2.65 -19.90 2.08
CA ASN A 491 -1.21 -20.09 2.01
C ASN A 491 -0.86 -21.03 0.84
N PRO A 492 -0.64 -20.49 -0.38
CA PRO A 492 -0.48 -21.28 -1.60
C PRO A 492 0.81 -22.10 -1.66
N TRP A 493 1.74 -21.90 -0.73
CA TRP A 493 3.03 -22.59 -0.68
C TRP A 493 3.12 -23.69 0.39
N ARG A 494 1.97 -24.13 0.88
CA ARG A 494 1.84 -25.29 1.76
C ARG A 494 1.88 -26.60 1.00
#